data_2aeeb2acacab85be627ef2020855a4f3
#
_entry.id   2aeeb2acacab85be627ef2020855a4f3
#
_cell.length_a   1.000
_cell.length_b   1.000
_cell.length_c   1.000
_cell.angle_alpha   90.00
_cell.angle_beta   90.00
_cell.angle_gamma   90.00
#
_symmetry.space_group_name_H-M   'P 1'
#
loop_
_entity.id
_entity.type
_entity.pdbx_description
1 polymer ?
#
loop_
_entity_poly.entity_id
_entity_poly.type
_entity_poly.pdbx_seq_one_letter_code
_entity_poly.pdbx_strand_id
1 'polypeptide(L)'
;MGQYATNKTTLSDAVSSGGLLVVAQWEAKEGQADAVAEILRRFLPEAQKDPGTKLFLISRGKENPAQFLFYELFADEAAFKAHQESAGFKTYIAGQALPLLSKRERAQYALL
;
A
#
# COMPACT_ATOMS: atom_id res chain seq x y z
N MET A 1 3.45 11.65 13.39
CA MET A 1 3.27 11.33 12.92
C MET A 1 2.80 10.20 12.92
N GLY A 2 2.89 9.72 13.21
CA GLY A 2 2.58 8.50 13.32
C GLY A 2 1.26 8.02 13.12
N GLN A 3 0.73 8.35 12.17
CA GLN A 3 -0.61 7.96 11.89
C GLN A 3 -0.69 6.55 11.43
N TYR A 4 0.41 6.01 10.94
CA TYR A 4 0.36 4.72 10.34
C TYR A 4 0.04 3.67 11.30
N ALA A 5 0.68 3.69 12.45
CA ALA A 5 0.45 2.68 13.45
C ALA A 5 -0.89 2.89 14.10
N THR A 6 -1.70 3.68 13.51
CA THR A 6 -2.93 4.19 14.01
C THR A 6 -2.70 4.89 15.31
N ASN A 7 -3.64 5.54 15.79
CA ASN A 7 -3.49 6.32 16.97
C ASN A 7 -3.41 5.51 18.23
N LYS A 8 -3.72 4.24 18.15
CA LYS A 8 -3.88 3.43 19.34
C LYS A 8 -2.98 2.23 19.37
N THR A 9 -2.23 2.02 18.30
CA THR A 9 -1.43 0.82 18.16
C THR A 9 -0.01 1.20 17.85
N THR A 10 0.92 0.76 18.68
CA THR A 10 2.33 0.97 18.39
C THR A 10 2.77 0.03 17.29
N LEU A 11 3.92 0.31 16.71
CA LEU A 11 4.49 -0.59 15.72
C LEU A 11 4.72 -1.97 16.31
N SER A 12 5.21 -2.03 17.55
CA SER A 12 5.43 -3.29 18.23
C SER A 12 4.14 -4.08 18.35
N ASP A 13 3.04 -3.41 18.71
CA ASP A 13 1.74 -4.09 18.81
C ASP A 13 1.28 -4.57 17.44
N ALA A 14 1.49 -3.77 16.41
CA ALA A 14 1.05 -4.13 15.07
C ALA A 14 1.69 -5.42 14.59
N VAL A 15 2.97 -5.62 14.89
CA VAL A 15 3.69 -6.79 14.39
C VAL A 15 3.67 -7.99 15.34
N SER A 16 3.37 -7.78 16.62
CA SER A 16 3.51 -8.84 17.61
C SER A 16 2.53 -10.00 17.41
N SER A 17 1.39 -9.75 16.82
CA SER A 17 0.39 -10.78 16.57
C SER A 17 0.55 -11.42 15.19
N GLY A 18 1.65 -11.13 14.50
CA GLY A 18 1.88 -11.64 13.16
C GLY A 18 1.04 -10.91 12.13
N GLY A 19 0.70 -11.61 11.07
CA GLY A 19 -0.10 -11.04 10.01
C GLY A 19 0.44 -11.41 8.64
N LEU A 20 -0.23 -10.90 7.62
CA LEU A 20 0.16 -11.08 6.23
C LEU A 20 0.84 -9.81 5.75
N LEU A 21 2.10 -9.92 5.36
CA LEU A 21 2.83 -8.80 4.79
C LEU A 21 2.79 -8.89 3.28
N VAL A 22 2.34 -7.83 2.63
CA VAL A 22 2.33 -7.74 1.18
C VAL A 22 3.29 -6.63 0.79
N VAL A 23 4.24 -6.97 -0.10
CA VAL A 23 5.18 -5.99 -0.62
C VAL A 23 4.91 -5.87 -2.12
N ALA A 24 4.64 -4.65 -2.57
CA ALA A 24 4.39 -4.40 -3.98
C ALA A 24 5.41 -3.42 -4.52
N GLN A 25 5.82 -3.63 -5.76
CA GLN A 25 6.75 -2.75 -6.44
C GLN A 25 6.14 -2.35 -7.77
N TRP A 26 6.13 -1.04 -8.03
CA TRP A 26 5.57 -0.49 -9.26
C TRP A 26 6.63 0.33 -9.98
N GLU A 27 6.48 0.40 -11.28
CA GLU A 27 7.22 1.37 -12.07
C GLU A 27 6.23 2.10 -12.98
N ALA A 28 6.23 3.43 -12.90
CA ALA A 28 5.35 4.24 -13.72
C ALA A 28 5.88 4.32 -15.15
N LYS A 29 4.95 4.43 -16.10
CA LYS A 29 5.33 4.72 -17.49
C LYS A 29 6.05 6.06 -17.54
N GLU A 30 6.86 6.23 -18.58
CA GLU A 30 7.62 7.46 -18.77
C GLU A 30 6.67 8.66 -18.74
N GLY A 31 7.05 9.68 -17.97
CA GLY A 31 6.26 10.89 -17.86
C GLY A 31 5.08 10.78 -16.91
N GLN A 32 4.80 9.62 -16.31
CA GLN A 32 3.62 9.43 -15.49
C GLN A 32 3.91 9.32 -13.99
N ALA A 33 5.17 9.41 -13.60
CA ALA A 33 5.55 9.17 -12.20
C ALA A 33 4.87 10.14 -11.23
N ASP A 34 4.80 11.42 -11.58
CA ASP A 34 4.19 12.41 -10.70
C ASP A 34 2.68 12.21 -10.60
N ALA A 35 2.04 11.82 -11.70
CA ALA A 35 0.61 11.52 -11.69
C ALA A 35 0.33 10.32 -10.79
N VAL A 36 1.17 9.28 -10.87
CA VAL A 36 1.03 8.11 -9.99
C VAL A 36 1.19 8.52 -8.53
N ALA A 37 2.21 9.34 -8.24
CA ALA A 37 2.44 9.80 -6.87
C ALA A 37 1.24 10.55 -6.32
N GLU A 38 0.61 11.37 -7.12
CA GLU A 38 -0.55 12.13 -6.67
C GLU A 38 -1.74 11.24 -6.39
N ILE A 39 -1.98 10.25 -7.25
CA ILE A 39 -3.05 9.28 -7.03
C ILE A 39 -2.80 8.53 -5.72
N LEU A 40 -1.55 8.11 -5.48
CA LEU A 40 -1.21 7.37 -4.28
C LEU A 40 -1.35 8.20 -3.01
N ARG A 41 -1.08 9.51 -3.08
CA ARG A 41 -1.31 10.38 -1.92
C ARG A 41 -2.77 10.44 -1.54
N ARG A 42 -3.67 10.37 -2.50
CA ARG A 42 -5.10 10.36 -2.23
C ARG A 42 -5.56 8.99 -1.73
N PHE A 43 -4.95 7.94 -2.24
CA PHE A 43 -5.30 6.57 -1.87
C PHE A 43 -4.84 6.21 -0.45
N LEU A 44 -3.65 6.69 -0.06
CA LEU A 44 -3.01 6.26 1.18
C LEU A 44 -3.90 6.38 2.42
N PRO A 45 -4.56 7.53 2.68
CA PRO A 45 -5.41 7.61 3.86
C PRO A 45 -6.57 6.62 3.84
N GLU A 46 -7.09 6.32 2.65
CA GLU A 46 -8.17 5.33 2.53
C GLU A 46 -7.67 3.94 2.90
N ALA A 47 -6.51 3.57 2.39
CA ALA A 47 -5.93 2.25 2.69
C ALA A 47 -5.62 2.11 4.18
N GLN A 48 -5.14 3.16 4.79
CA GLN A 48 -4.79 3.12 6.21
C GLN A 48 -6.00 2.97 7.12
N LYS A 49 -7.20 3.28 6.61
CA LYS A 49 -8.43 3.16 7.39
C LYS A 49 -9.14 1.82 7.18
N ASP A 50 -8.72 1.02 6.21
CA ASP A 50 -9.39 -0.25 5.95
C ASP A 50 -9.32 -1.13 7.18
N PRO A 51 -10.43 -1.78 7.55
CA PRO A 51 -10.42 -2.71 8.68
C PRO A 51 -9.42 -3.83 8.44
N GLY A 52 -8.65 -4.14 9.45
CA GLY A 52 -7.63 -5.20 9.35
C GLY A 52 -6.31 -4.76 8.78
N THR A 53 -6.19 -3.52 8.33
CA THR A 53 -4.90 -2.97 7.92
C THR A 53 -4.14 -2.52 9.16
N LYS A 54 -3.01 -3.18 9.43
CA LYS A 54 -2.18 -2.85 10.58
C LYS A 54 -1.16 -1.78 10.28
N LEU A 55 -0.64 -1.79 9.05
CA LEU A 55 0.37 -0.84 8.62
C LEU A 55 0.29 -0.72 7.11
N PHE A 56 0.38 0.48 6.59
CA PHE A 56 0.35 0.69 5.15
C PHE A 56 1.25 1.86 4.82
N LEU A 57 2.36 1.58 4.15
CA LEU A 57 3.33 2.60 3.74
C LEU A 57 3.51 2.55 2.24
N ILE A 58 3.62 3.73 1.65
CA ILE A 58 3.98 3.85 0.24
C ILE A 58 5.19 4.76 0.18
N SER A 59 6.20 4.33 -0.56
CA SER A 59 7.40 5.12 -0.73
C SER A 59 7.76 5.21 -2.19
N ARG A 60 8.57 6.21 -2.53
CA ARG A 60 8.98 6.49 -3.89
C ARG A 60 10.49 6.37 -3.97
N GLY A 61 11.01 5.77 -5.04
CA GLY A 61 12.44 5.61 -5.21
C GLY A 61 13.15 6.97 -5.19
N LYS A 62 14.24 7.03 -4.44
CA LYS A 62 15.03 8.27 -4.36
C LYS A 62 15.88 8.46 -5.61
N GLU A 63 16.46 7.37 -6.12
CA GLU A 63 17.28 7.44 -7.31
C GLU A 63 16.47 7.34 -8.59
N ASN A 64 15.40 6.55 -8.55
CA ASN A 64 14.51 6.42 -9.69
C ASN A 64 13.09 6.76 -9.24
N PRO A 65 12.66 8.01 -9.44
CA PRO A 65 11.34 8.45 -8.95
C PRO A 65 10.16 7.82 -9.67
N ALA A 66 10.39 7.03 -10.71
CA ALA A 66 9.31 6.27 -11.34
C ALA A 66 8.98 5.00 -10.57
N GLN A 67 9.81 4.61 -9.61
CA GLN A 67 9.60 3.41 -8.82
C GLN A 67 8.89 3.72 -7.52
N PHE A 68 7.95 2.82 -7.15
CA PHE A 68 7.20 2.93 -5.91
C PHE A 68 7.23 1.59 -5.20
N LEU A 69 7.33 1.63 -3.86
CA LEU A 69 7.33 0.46 -3.02
C LEU A 69 6.20 0.57 -2.02
N PHE A 70 5.42 -0.51 -1.91
CA PHE A 70 4.34 -0.60 -0.94
C PHE A 70 4.71 -1.63 0.10
N TYR A 71 4.49 -1.28 1.35
CA TYR A 71 4.73 -2.17 2.48
C TYR A 71 3.42 -2.23 3.26
N GLU A 72 2.72 -3.36 3.15
CA GLU A 72 1.33 -3.45 3.60
C GLU A 72 1.19 -4.63 4.55
N LEU A 73 0.86 -4.35 5.80
CA LEU A 73 0.67 -5.40 6.80
C LEU A 73 -0.80 -5.49 7.14
N PHE A 74 -1.38 -6.67 6.91
CA PHE A 74 -2.78 -6.97 7.17
C PHE A 74 -2.89 -7.98 8.29
N ALA A 75 -4.05 -7.98 8.98
CA ALA A 75 -4.28 -8.93 10.05
C ALA A 75 -4.26 -10.37 9.54
N ASP A 76 -4.83 -10.60 8.34
CA ASP A 76 -4.92 -11.92 7.74
C ASP A 76 -5.26 -11.78 6.26
N GLU A 77 -5.47 -12.91 5.59
CA GLU A 77 -5.80 -12.91 4.18
C GLU A 77 -7.17 -12.32 3.91
N ALA A 78 -8.11 -12.47 4.82
CA ALA A 78 -9.42 -11.87 4.65
C ALA A 78 -9.34 -10.34 4.63
N ALA A 79 -8.48 -9.76 5.46
CA ALA A 79 -8.27 -8.33 5.49
C ALA A 79 -7.62 -7.84 4.19
N PHE A 80 -6.68 -8.60 3.65
CA PHE A 80 -6.06 -8.26 2.38
C PHE A 80 -7.08 -8.31 1.25
N LYS A 81 -7.94 -9.34 1.23
CA LYS A 81 -8.97 -9.44 0.22
C LYS A 81 -9.95 -8.28 0.33
N ALA A 82 -10.36 -7.92 1.54
CA ALA A 82 -11.25 -6.78 1.76
C ALA A 82 -10.62 -5.49 1.25
N HIS A 83 -9.32 -5.31 1.45
CA HIS A 83 -8.60 -4.16 0.94
C HIS A 83 -8.69 -4.08 -0.59
N GLN A 84 -8.50 -5.22 -1.27
CA GLN A 84 -8.57 -5.26 -2.73
C GLN A 84 -9.98 -5.01 -3.27
N GLU A 85 -10.98 -5.27 -2.45
CA GLU A 85 -12.38 -5.06 -2.83
C GLU A 85 -12.92 -3.71 -2.37
N SER A 86 -12.12 -2.92 -1.69
CA SER A 86 -12.55 -1.64 -1.16
C SER A 86 -12.81 -0.63 -2.27
N ALA A 87 -13.68 0.34 -1.96
CA ALA A 87 -13.97 1.41 -2.91
C ALA A 87 -12.73 2.21 -3.26
N GLY A 88 -11.87 2.46 -2.27
CA GLY A 88 -10.63 3.20 -2.52
C GLY A 88 -9.71 2.48 -3.49
N PHE A 89 -9.53 1.17 -3.30
CA PHE A 89 -8.70 0.39 -4.21
C PHE A 89 -9.27 0.44 -5.63
N LYS A 90 -10.58 0.24 -5.77
CA LYS A 90 -11.20 0.24 -7.10
C LYS A 90 -11.10 1.59 -7.77
N THR A 91 -11.29 2.67 -7.02
CA THR A 91 -11.26 4.01 -7.58
C THR A 91 -9.85 4.44 -7.94
N TYR A 92 -8.93 4.35 -6.98
CA TYR A 92 -7.60 4.92 -7.16
C TYR A 92 -6.62 3.97 -7.81
N ILE A 93 -6.64 2.70 -7.41
CA ILE A 93 -5.66 1.75 -7.93
C ILE A 93 -6.12 1.21 -9.27
N ALA A 94 -7.23 0.48 -9.28
CA ALA A 94 -7.70 -0.15 -10.52
C ALA A 94 -8.13 0.90 -11.54
N GLY A 95 -8.82 1.93 -11.11
CA GLY A 95 -9.40 2.92 -12.02
C GLY A 95 -8.44 3.97 -12.52
N GLN A 96 -7.41 4.33 -11.75
CA GLN A 96 -6.56 5.46 -12.10
C GLN A 96 -5.08 5.11 -12.22
N ALA A 97 -4.52 4.38 -11.24
CA ALA A 97 -3.07 4.16 -11.21
C ALA A 97 -2.60 3.07 -12.16
N LEU A 98 -3.27 1.92 -12.20
CA LEU A 98 -2.79 0.78 -12.97
C LEU A 98 -2.54 1.09 -14.44
N PRO A 99 -3.39 1.87 -15.14
CA PRO A 99 -3.12 2.20 -16.54
C PRO A 99 -1.84 3.00 -16.75
N LEU A 100 -1.31 3.64 -15.70
CA LEU A 100 -0.12 4.47 -15.80
C LEU A 100 1.17 3.71 -15.49
N LEU A 101 1.09 2.41 -15.24
CA LEU A 101 2.24 1.62 -14.85
C LEU A 101 2.82 0.84 -16.01
N SER A 102 4.15 0.77 -16.07
CA SER A 102 4.86 -0.10 -17.00
C SER A 102 5.19 -1.44 -16.35
N LYS A 103 5.24 -1.50 -15.00
CA LYS A 103 5.59 -2.72 -14.29
C LYS A 103 4.88 -2.74 -12.95
N ARG A 104 4.45 -3.94 -12.56
CA ARG A 104 3.80 -4.15 -11.28
C ARG A 104 4.13 -5.56 -10.79
N GLU A 105 4.68 -5.64 -9.57
CA GLU A 105 5.01 -6.91 -8.94
C GLU A 105 4.50 -6.89 -7.51
N ARG A 106 4.14 -8.06 -7.00
CA ARG A 106 3.62 -8.18 -5.65
C ARG A 106 3.98 -9.55 -5.08
N ALA A 107 4.36 -9.58 -3.80
CA ALA A 107 4.68 -10.82 -3.12
C ALA A 107 4.12 -10.78 -1.71
N GLN A 108 3.81 -11.95 -1.17
CA GLN A 108 3.25 -12.10 0.17
C GLN A 108 4.28 -12.79 1.07
N TYR A 109 4.31 -12.35 2.32
CA TYR A 109 5.27 -12.86 3.30
C TYR A 109 4.57 -13.07 4.63
N ALA A 110 5.03 -14.05 5.38
CA ALA A 110 4.60 -14.24 6.76
C ALA A 110 5.66 -13.62 7.66
N LEU A 111 5.21 -12.92 8.69
CA LEU A 111 6.16 -12.37 9.66
C LEU A 111 6.75 -13.50 10.48
N LEU A 112 8.00 -13.37 10.89
CA LEU A 112 8.66 -14.35 11.74
C LEU A 112 8.23 -14.20 13.19
#